data_df6810106e9e7581c97d3475767149b4
#
_entry.id   df6810106e9e7581c97d3475767149b4
#
_cell.length_a   1.000
_cell.length_b   1.000
_cell.length_c   1.000
_cell.angle_alpha   90.00
_cell.angle_beta   90.00
_cell.angle_gamma   90.00
#
_symmetry.space_group_name_H-M   'P 1'
#
loop_
_entity.id
_entity.type
_entity.pdbx_description
1 polymer ?
#
loop_
_entity_poly.entity_id
_entity_poly.type
_entity_poly.pdbx_seq_one_letter_code
_entity_poly.pdbx_strand_id
1 'polypeptide(L)'
;MPSSTKVLVVDDSPAIVDSIEMMLDFEGFQIGKFYKGSDMLKTLDSQSKPNVILMDMWLSGEDGRDICKVIKSDENLRDIPVLIMSASRGLEQSALDAGADAFIAKPFDLGDMVDRIKYYAK
;
A
#
# COMPACT_ATOMS: atom_id res chain seq x y z
N MET A 1 -23.04 -1.84 9.27
CA MET A 1 -22.72 -2.52 8.29
C MET A 1 -21.28 -2.70 8.12
N PRO A 2 -20.88 -3.72 7.81
CA PRO A 2 -19.49 -3.90 7.69
C PRO A 2 -19.02 -3.04 6.60
N SER A 3 -18.01 -2.37 6.88
CA SER A 3 -17.45 -1.57 5.90
C SER A 3 -16.76 -2.43 4.90
N SER A 4 -16.83 -2.03 3.67
CA SER A 4 -16.08 -2.67 2.64
C SER A 4 -14.74 -1.99 2.48
N THR A 5 -14.04 -1.80 3.57
CA THR A 5 -12.73 -1.18 3.52
C THR A 5 -11.83 -2.00 2.59
N LYS A 6 -11.33 -1.35 1.56
CA LYS A 6 -10.51 -2.00 0.55
C LYS A 6 -9.06 -1.59 0.66
N VAL A 7 -8.19 -2.58 0.71
CA VAL A 7 -6.74 -2.40 0.78
C VAL A 7 -6.13 -2.99 -0.49
N LEU A 8 -5.30 -2.23 -1.18
CA LEU A 8 -4.51 -2.78 -2.28
C LEU A 8 -3.13 -3.10 -1.74
N VAL A 9 -2.67 -4.31 -2.01
CA VAL A 9 -1.36 -4.79 -1.58
C VAL A 9 -0.51 -4.99 -2.82
N VAL A 10 0.64 -4.32 -2.87
CA VAL A 10 1.55 -4.37 -4.02
C VAL A 10 2.93 -4.80 -3.54
N ASP A 11 3.35 -5.99 -3.94
CA ASP A 11 4.67 -6.52 -3.61
C ASP A 11 4.99 -7.60 -4.63
N ASP A 12 6.22 -7.67 -5.12
CA ASP A 12 6.57 -8.66 -6.14
C ASP A 12 6.81 -10.07 -5.57
N SER A 13 6.71 -10.24 -4.26
CA SER A 13 6.81 -11.54 -3.61
C SER A 13 5.41 -12.11 -3.36
N PRO A 14 4.99 -13.16 -4.08
CA PRO A 14 3.67 -13.76 -3.84
C PRO A 14 3.50 -14.24 -2.39
N ALA A 15 4.57 -14.73 -1.77
CA ALA A 15 4.49 -15.22 -0.40
C ALA A 15 4.13 -14.09 0.57
N ILE A 16 4.71 -12.91 0.38
CA ILE A 16 4.42 -11.75 1.23
C ILE A 16 3.00 -11.28 0.99
N VAL A 17 2.59 -11.18 -0.26
CA VAL A 17 1.23 -10.76 -0.60
C VAL A 17 0.20 -11.70 0.01
N ASP A 18 0.43 -13.01 -0.10
CA ASP A 18 -0.50 -14.00 0.44
C ASP A 18 -0.57 -13.93 1.96
N SER A 19 0.56 -13.69 2.64
CA SER A 19 0.58 -13.56 4.09
C SER A 19 -0.21 -12.33 4.55
N ILE A 20 -0.03 -11.22 3.86
CA ILE A 20 -0.74 -10.00 4.18
C ILE A 20 -2.22 -10.17 3.89
N GLU A 21 -2.56 -10.80 2.76
CA GLU A 21 -3.96 -11.06 2.41
C GLU A 21 -4.66 -11.86 3.50
N MET A 22 -4.02 -12.94 3.95
CA MET A 22 -4.61 -13.79 4.97
C MET A 22 -4.91 -13.00 6.24
N MET A 23 -3.98 -12.17 6.67
CA MET A 23 -4.14 -11.36 7.86
C MET A 23 -5.28 -10.34 7.70
N LEU A 24 -5.30 -9.63 6.58
CA LEU A 24 -6.30 -8.59 6.36
C LEU A 24 -7.69 -9.20 6.12
N ASP A 25 -7.75 -10.34 5.44
CA ASP A 25 -9.01 -11.04 5.24
C ASP A 25 -9.61 -11.44 6.58
N PHE A 26 -8.77 -11.91 7.49
CA PHE A 26 -9.22 -12.27 8.84
C PHE A 26 -9.82 -11.05 9.56
N GLU A 27 -9.31 -9.86 9.28
CA GLU A 27 -9.82 -8.61 9.88
C GLU A 27 -11.05 -8.05 9.14
N GLY A 28 -11.49 -8.71 8.08
CA GLY A 28 -12.69 -8.29 7.36
C GLY A 28 -12.48 -7.28 6.23
N PHE A 29 -11.23 -7.03 5.84
CA PHE A 29 -10.93 -6.14 4.72
C PHE A 29 -11.13 -6.83 3.39
N GLN A 30 -11.48 -6.04 2.37
CA GLN A 30 -11.42 -6.49 0.98
C GLN A 30 -10.02 -6.19 0.48
N ILE A 31 -9.44 -7.12 -0.27
CA ILE A 31 -8.05 -7.00 -0.70
C ILE A 31 -7.92 -7.12 -2.20
N GLY A 32 -7.19 -6.19 -2.81
CA GLY A 32 -6.74 -6.31 -4.19
C GLY A 32 -5.26 -6.61 -4.17
N LYS A 33 -4.82 -7.62 -4.91
CA LYS A 33 -3.43 -8.05 -4.94
C LYS A 33 -2.78 -7.68 -6.25
N PHE A 34 -1.60 -7.08 -6.18
CA PHE A 34 -0.83 -6.72 -7.36
C PHE A 34 0.63 -7.04 -7.12
N TYR A 35 1.32 -7.42 -8.18
CA TYR A 35 2.75 -7.74 -8.12
C TYR A 35 3.58 -6.66 -8.81
N LYS A 36 2.92 -5.72 -9.46
CA LYS A 36 3.54 -4.55 -10.10
C LYS A 36 2.73 -3.30 -9.79
N GLY A 37 3.44 -2.21 -9.54
CA GLY A 37 2.77 -0.93 -9.30
C GLY A 37 2.06 -0.42 -10.53
N SER A 38 2.62 -0.65 -11.72
CA SER A 38 1.98 -0.20 -12.97
C SER A 38 0.64 -0.89 -13.19
N ASP A 39 0.51 -2.17 -12.82
CA ASP A 39 -0.76 -2.88 -12.94
C ASP A 39 -1.79 -2.31 -11.97
N MET A 40 -1.34 -1.99 -10.76
CA MET A 40 -2.23 -1.41 -9.76
C MET A 40 -2.71 -0.03 -10.22
N LEU A 41 -1.82 0.81 -10.75
CA LEU A 41 -2.19 2.15 -11.19
C LEU A 41 -3.30 2.13 -12.25
N LYS A 42 -3.31 1.11 -13.11
CA LYS A 42 -4.34 1.00 -14.15
C LYS A 42 -5.74 0.80 -13.59
N THR A 43 -5.86 0.37 -12.34
CA THR A 43 -7.16 0.13 -11.72
C THR A 43 -7.69 1.35 -10.98
N LEU A 44 -6.88 2.39 -10.82
CA LEU A 44 -7.26 3.56 -10.03
C LEU A 44 -7.92 4.63 -10.90
N ASP A 45 -9.05 5.14 -10.43
CA ASP A 45 -9.68 6.33 -11.01
C ASP A 45 -10.53 6.99 -9.93
N SER A 46 -11.17 8.10 -10.27
CA SER A 46 -11.97 8.87 -9.30
C SER A 46 -13.18 8.10 -8.77
N GLN A 47 -13.59 7.04 -9.47
CA GLN A 47 -14.76 6.26 -9.10
C GLN A 47 -14.40 4.94 -8.44
N SER A 48 -13.13 4.54 -8.52
CA SER A 48 -12.69 3.24 -8.06
C SER A 48 -11.40 3.39 -7.26
N LYS A 49 -11.56 3.90 -6.02
CA LYS A 49 -10.42 4.16 -5.15
C LYS A 49 -10.43 3.21 -3.95
N PRO A 50 -9.26 2.66 -3.60
CA PRO A 50 -9.17 1.91 -2.35
C PRO A 50 -9.12 2.86 -1.18
N ASN A 51 -9.27 2.31 0.01
CA ASN A 51 -9.14 3.09 1.24
C ASN A 51 -7.68 3.29 1.64
N VAL A 52 -6.81 2.37 1.23
CA VAL A 52 -5.38 2.48 1.51
C VAL A 52 -4.59 1.58 0.55
N ILE A 53 -3.39 1.99 0.21
CA ILE A 53 -2.46 1.20 -0.61
C ILE A 53 -1.26 0.86 0.25
N LEU A 54 -0.93 -0.43 0.30
CA LEU A 54 0.25 -0.94 0.99
C LEU A 54 1.20 -1.46 -0.08
N MET A 55 2.36 -0.83 -0.22
CA MET A 55 3.24 -1.08 -1.37
C MET A 55 4.69 -1.23 -0.95
N ASP A 56 5.34 -2.27 -1.47
CA ASP A 56 6.77 -2.44 -1.27
C ASP A 56 7.53 -1.35 -2.04
N MET A 57 8.63 -0.90 -1.47
CA MET A 57 9.46 0.12 -2.14
C MET A 57 10.14 -0.42 -3.38
N TRP A 58 10.65 -1.66 -3.31
CA TRP A 58 11.38 -2.27 -4.41
C TRP A 58 10.54 -3.33 -5.09
N LEU A 59 9.96 -2.96 -6.23
CA LEU A 59 9.21 -3.88 -7.06
C LEU A 59 10.10 -4.24 -8.25
N SER A 60 9.88 -5.41 -8.83
CA SER A 60 10.71 -5.84 -9.98
C SER A 60 10.63 -4.81 -11.10
N GLY A 61 11.73 -4.11 -11.32
CA GLY A 61 11.81 -3.10 -12.36
C GLY A 61 11.10 -1.79 -12.08
N GLU A 62 10.55 -1.62 -10.86
CA GLU A 62 9.83 -0.39 -10.49
C GLU A 62 10.23 0.04 -9.09
N ASP A 63 10.21 1.35 -8.86
CA ASP A 63 10.46 1.93 -7.55
C ASP A 63 9.11 2.41 -7.00
N GLY A 64 8.72 1.87 -5.83
CA GLY A 64 7.45 2.25 -5.20
C GLY A 64 7.33 3.73 -4.93
N ARG A 65 8.46 4.43 -4.74
CA ARG A 65 8.44 5.88 -4.53
C ARG A 65 7.96 6.61 -5.78
N ASP A 66 8.33 6.11 -6.97
CA ASP A 66 7.87 6.71 -8.22
C ASP A 66 6.38 6.48 -8.42
N ILE A 67 5.91 5.29 -8.10
CA ILE A 67 4.48 4.96 -8.15
C ILE A 67 3.72 5.88 -7.20
N CYS A 68 4.24 6.07 -5.99
CA CYS A 68 3.64 6.95 -5.00
C CYS A 68 3.54 8.39 -5.53
N LYS A 69 4.60 8.89 -6.17
CA LYS A 69 4.59 10.24 -6.74
C LYS A 69 3.50 10.40 -7.79
N VAL A 70 3.28 9.39 -8.61
CA VAL A 70 2.22 9.43 -9.63
C VAL A 70 0.86 9.59 -8.94
N ILE A 71 0.60 8.79 -7.91
CA ILE A 71 -0.67 8.86 -7.18
C ILE A 71 -0.83 10.24 -6.54
N LYS A 72 0.20 10.74 -5.88
CA LYS A 72 0.11 12.00 -5.14
C LYS A 72 0.10 13.23 -6.04
N SER A 73 0.49 13.08 -7.29
CA SER A 73 0.44 14.16 -8.27
C SER A 73 -0.90 14.26 -8.99
N ASP A 74 -1.76 13.27 -8.84
CA ASP A 74 -3.06 13.24 -9.50
C ASP A 74 -4.11 13.76 -8.53
N GLU A 75 -4.79 14.84 -8.88
CA GLU A 75 -5.75 15.46 -7.97
C GLU A 75 -6.94 14.55 -7.63
N ASN A 76 -7.21 13.55 -8.46
CA ASN A 76 -8.29 12.59 -8.18
C ASN A 76 -7.84 11.45 -7.26
N LEU A 77 -6.53 11.24 -7.11
CA LEU A 77 -5.98 10.09 -6.40
C LEU A 77 -5.17 10.45 -5.17
N ARG A 78 -4.74 11.71 -5.06
CA ARG A 78 -3.76 12.09 -4.02
C ARG A 78 -4.26 11.92 -2.60
N ASP A 79 -5.55 11.80 -2.39
CA ASP A 79 -6.10 11.60 -1.05
C ASP A 79 -6.03 10.14 -0.59
N ILE A 80 -5.68 9.22 -1.49
CA ILE A 80 -5.54 7.81 -1.12
C ILE A 80 -4.29 7.66 -0.26
N PRO A 81 -4.41 7.15 0.96
CA PRO A 81 -3.23 6.90 1.79
C PRO A 81 -2.33 5.84 1.17
N VAL A 82 -1.03 6.11 1.13
CA VAL A 82 -0.04 5.17 0.59
C VAL A 82 0.96 4.86 1.68
N LEU A 83 1.09 3.58 2.03
CA LEU A 83 2.04 3.10 3.02
C LEU A 83 3.12 2.33 2.27
N ILE A 84 4.38 2.74 2.44
CA ILE A 84 5.49 2.08 1.75
C ILE A 84 6.24 1.18 2.72
N MET A 85 6.53 -0.05 2.28
CA MET A 85 7.26 -1.04 3.06
C MET A 85 8.69 -1.16 2.52
N SER A 86 9.67 -1.31 3.41
CA SER A 86 11.05 -1.57 3.00
C SER A 86 11.85 -2.18 4.13
N ALA A 87 12.82 -3.05 3.77
CA ALA A 87 13.78 -3.56 4.73
C ALA A 87 14.87 -2.53 5.04
N SER A 88 14.98 -1.48 4.23
CA SER A 88 16.03 -0.45 4.38
C SER A 88 15.49 0.72 5.16
N ARG A 89 15.67 0.72 6.48
CA ARG A 89 15.15 1.77 7.34
C ARG A 89 15.71 3.15 7.03
N GLY A 90 16.91 3.21 6.47
CA GLY A 90 17.52 4.48 6.09
C GLY A 90 16.81 5.20 4.95
N LEU A 91 15.85 4.53 4.31
CA LEU A 91 15.11 5.10 3.19
C LEU A 91 13.75 5.65 3.59
N GLU A 92 13.45 5.69 4.89
CA GLU A 92 12.16 6.19 5.36
C GLU A 92 11.90 7.60 4.89
N GLN A 93 12.88 8.49 5.04
CA GLN A 93 12.68 9.89 4.67
C GLN A 93 12.41 10.04 3.17
N SER A 94 13.09 9.25 2.33
CA SER A 94 12.86 9.34 0.89
C SER A 94 11.46 8.85 0.51
N ALA A 95 10.92 7.89 1.24
CA ALA A 95 9.54 7.44 1.03
C ALA A 95 8.56 8.55 1.39
N LEU A 96 8.77 9.19 2.53
CA LEU A 96 7.91 10.29 2.97
C LEU A 96 8.02 11.48 2.02
N ASP A 97 9.22 11.77 1.52
CA ASP A 97 9.44 12.84 0.55
C ASP A 97 8.72 12.57 -0.77
N ALA A 98 8.51 11.30 -1.11
CA ALA A 98 7.76 10.92 -2.30
C ALA A 98 6.25 11.07 -2.11
N GLY A 99 5.82 11.39 -0.89
CA GLY A 99 4.41 11.60 -0.58
C GLY A 99 3.75 10.45 0.18
N ALA A 100 4.51 9.42 0.57
CA ALA A 100 3.94 8.33 1.36
C ALA A 100 3.43 8.87 2.68
N ASP A 101 2.30 8.34 3.12
CA ASP A 101 1.68 8.73 4.38
C ASP A 101 2.36 8.06 5.56
N ALA A 102 2.96 6.89 5.34
CA ALA A 102 3.72 6.19 6.38
C ALA A 102 4.73 5.24 5.76
N PHE A 103 5.70 4.86 6.57
CA PHE A 103 6.74 3.90 6.19
C PHE A 103 6.67 2.72 7.15
N ILE A 104 6.69 1.50 6.62
CA ILE A 104 6.66 0.28 7.43
C ILE A 104 7.95 -0.48 7.20
N ALA A 105 8.75 -0.63 8.25
CA ALA A 105 10.02 -1.36 8.15
C ALA A 105 9.77 -2.86 8.14
N LYS A 106 10.48 -3.57 7.28
CA LYS A 106 10.46 -5.04 7.27
C LYS A 106 11.63 -5.55 8.10
N PRO A 107 11.50 -6.65 8.81
CA PRO A 107 10.27 -7.41 9.00
C PRO A 107 9.30 -6.64 9.90
N PHE A 108 8.02 -6.74 9.59
CA PHE A 108 7.01 -6.01 10.33
C PHE A 108 6.23 -6.94 11.25
N ASP A 109 5.66 -6.35 12.29
CA ASP A 109 4.70 -7.02 13.15
C ASP A 109 3.35 -6.91 12.49
N LEU A 110 2.67 -8.03 12.28
CA LEU A 110 1.40 -8.04 11.57
C LEU A 110 0.32 -7.25 12.30
N GLY A 111 0.32 -7.30 13.64
CA GLY A 111 -0.63 -6.52 14.42
C GLY A 111 -0.43 -5.02 14.24
N ASP A 112 0.84 -4.58 14.24
CA ASP A 112 1.15 -3.17 14.01
C ASP A 112 0.72 -2.74 12.60
N MET A 113 0.94 -3.59 11.62
CA MET A 113 0.53 -3.29 10.25
C MET A 113 -0.99 -3.12 10.16
N VAL A 114 -1.75 -4.04 10.76
CA VAL A 114 -3.20 -3.96 10.77
C VAL A 114 -3.65 -2.65 11.42
N ASP A 115 -3.06 -2.29 12.54
CA ASP A 115 -3.41 -1.06 13.24
C ASP A 115 -3.14 0.17 12.39
N ARG A 116 -2.02 0.20 11.67
CA ARG A 116 -1.70 1.31 10.78
C ARG A 116 -2.68 1.39 9.62
N ILE A 117 -3.03 0.25 9.04
CA ILE A 117 -3.99 0.21 7.94
C ILE A 117 -5.33 0.76 8.42
N LYS A 118 -5.78 0.34 9.59
CA LYS A 118 -7.05 0.84 10.16
C LYS A 118 -6.99 2.34 10.38
N TYR A 119 -5.86 2.85 10.83
CA TYR A 119 -5.71 4.27 11.09
C TYR A 119 -5.84 5.10 9.80
N TYR A 120 -5.19 4.66 8.73
CA TYR A 120 -5.19 5.42 7.48
C TYR A 120 -6.40 5.15 6.60
N ALA A 121 -7.08 4.02 6.78
CA ALA A 121 -8.19 3.60 5.91
C ALA A 121 -9.54 4.22 6.30
N LYS A 122 -9.53 5.21 7.12
CA LYS A 122 -10.78 5.84 7.58
C LYS A 122 -11.56 6.54 6.50
#